data_f2472f8e62c00cd582eab56922c31760
#
_entry.id   f2472f8e62c00cd582eab56922c31760
#
_cell.length_a   1.000
_cell.length_b   1.000
_cell.length_c   1.000
_cell.angle_alpha   90.00
_cell.angle_beta   90.00
_cell.angle_gamma   90.00
#
_symmetry.space_group_name_H-M   'P 1'
#
loop_
_entity.id
_entity.type
_entity.pdbx_description
1 polymer ?
#
loop_
_entity_poly.entity_id
_entity_poly.type
_entity_poly.pdbx_seq_one_letter_code
_entity_poly.pdbx_strand_id
1 'polypeptide(L)'
;MGSIKTKNVHHYIFMVLLMERESYFHCLSESNNMYNLNWSRVELNNRQKLGYFGEYYAKMSLASYGMSIYTAEVDDHGIDFVAETTKGFLKFQVKTVRSETGYVLVKKDKFDILDKALFMILIRLTDGQHPAMYIIPTSAWEDVTKTAFVSRQYDGMKSTPEYGINLSKKNLVQLEEYELEKFINKIQ
;
A
#
# COMPACT_ATOMS: atom_id res chain seq x y z
N MET A 1 44.72 -4.33 -49.06
CA MET A 1 44.98 -4.72 -47.66
C MET A 1 44.36 -3.68 -46.76
N GLY A 2 43.17 -3.95 -46.17
CA GLY A 2 42.53 -2.92 -45.32
C GLY A 2 41.05 -3.10 -45.07
N SER A 3 40.50 -4.34 -44.98
CA SER A 3 39.04 -4.47 -44.76
C SER A 3 38.59 -5.47 -43.65
N ILE A 4 39.51 -5.95 -42.80
CA ILE A 4 39.19 -6.99 -41.81
C ILE A 4 39.13 -6.47 -40.37
N LYS A 5 39.62 -5.26 -40.08
CA LYS A 5 39.71 -4.75 -38.68
C LYS A 5 38.47 -4.08 -38.14
N THR A 6 37.56 -3.62 -38.97
CA THR A 6 36.36 -2.85 -38.49
C THR A 6 35.19 -3.74 -38.05
N LYS A 7 35.05 -4.93 -38.57
CA LYS A 7 33.93 -5.85 -38.17
C LYS A 7 34.10 -6.39 -36.75
N ASN A 8 35.32 -6.60 -36.26
CA ASN A 8 35.55 -7.14 -34.91
C ASN A 8 35.29 -6.11 -33.80
N VAL A 9 35.53 -4.82 -34.08
CA VAL A 9 35.28 -3.76 -33.06
C VAL A 9 33.82 -3.57 -32.79
N HIS A 10 32.96 -3.58 -33.82
CA HIS A 10 31.49 -3.48 -33.62
C HIS A 10 30.92 -4.69 -32.90
N HIS A 11 31.40 -5.88 -33.18
CA HIS A 11 30.97 -7.09 -32.48
C HIS A 11 31.40 -7.07 -31.00
N TYR A 12 32.63 -6.59 -30.73
CA TYR A 12 33.14 -6.45 -29.35
C TYR A 12 32.35 -5.40 -28.55
N ILE A 13 32.06 -4.24 -29.15
CA ILE A 13 31.23 -3.20 -28.50
C ILE A 13 29.82 -3.71 -28.23
N PHE A 14 29.22 -4.45 -29.18
CA PHE A 14 27.89 -5.02 -29.01
C PHE A 14 27.85 -6.07 -27.88
N MET A 15 28.88 -6.90 -27.76
CA MET A 15 28.99 -7.90 -26.68
C MET A 15 29.21 -7.23 -25.32
N VAL A 16 30.02 -6.16 -25.24
CA VAL A 16 30.19 -5.40 -23.99
C VAL A 16 28.91 -4.73 -23.57
N LEU A 17 28.14 -4.11 -24.47
CA LEU A 17 26.83 -3.50 -24.19
C LEU A 17 25.79 -4.53 -23.77
N LEU A 18 25.83 -5.76 -24.31
CA LEU A 18 24.96 -6.86 -23.87
C LEU A 18 25.32 -7.34 -22.45
N MET A 19 26.64 -7.49 -22.16
CA MET A 19 27.11 -7.90 -20.84
C MET A 19 26.79 -6.84 -19.76
N GLU A 20 26.95 -5.56 -20.09
CA GLU A 20 26.56 -4.46 -19.20
C GLU A 20 25.04 -4.46 -18.95
N ARG A 21 24.23 -4.75 -19.97
CA ARG A 21 22.79 -4.83 -19.88
C ARG A 21 22.35 -6.02 -19.01
N GLU A 22 22.95 -7.19 -19.18
CA GLU A 22 22.66 -8.36 -18.33
C GLU A 22 23.13 -8.14 -16.88
N SER A 23 24.32 -7.53 -16.69
CA SER A 23 24.82 -7.15 -15.37
C SER A 23 23.90 -6.12 -14.69
N TYR A 24 23.39 -5.14 -15.46
CA TYR A 24 22.43 -4.15 -14.95
C TYR A 24 21.09 -4.79 -14.59
N PHE A 25 20.57 -5.72 -15.40
CA PHE A 25 19.37 -6.49 -15.10
C PHE A 25 19.57 -7.43 -13.89
N HIS A 26 20.74 -8.04 -13.75
CA HIS A 26 21.07 -8.86 -12.60
C HIS A 26 21.20 -8.02 -11.33
N CYS A 27 21.84 -6.87 -11.38
CA CYS A 27 21.91 -5.90 -10.30
C CYS A 27 20.52 -5.37 -9.90
N LEU A 28 19.63 -5.10 -10.87
CA LEU A 28 18.24 -4.71 -10.58
C LEU A 28 17.42 -5.86 -9.99
N SER A 29 17.68 -7.12 -10.36
CA SER A 29 17.03 -8.28 -9.77
C SER A 29 17.52 -8.57 -8.33
N GLU A 30 18.79 -8.30 -8.04
CA GLU A 30 19.36 -8.41 -6.70
C GLU A 30 18.97 -7.24 -5.79
N SER A 31 18.75 -6.02 -6.32
CA SER A 31 18.28 -4.89 -5.53
C SER A 31 16.85 -5.10 -5.00
N ASN A 32 16.04 -5.91 -5.68
CA ASN A 32 14.73 -6.34 -5.18
C ASN A 32 14.80 -7.31 -3.98
N ASN A 33 15.98 -7.83 -3.66
CA ASN A 33 16.19 -8.78 -2.56
C ASN A 33 16.70 -8.14 -1.26
N MET A 34 16.97 -6.83 -1.24
CA MET A 34 17.65 -6.16 -0.12
C MET A 34 16.75 -5.85 1.07
N TYR A 35 15.42 -6.02 0.95
CA TYR A 35 14.46 -5.81 2.06
C TYR A 35 13.43 -6.93 2.12
N ASN A 36 13.88 -8.18 2.23
CA ASN A 36 12.99 -9.31 2.49
C ASN A 36 12.47 -9.26 3.93
N LEU A 37 11.51 -8.36 4.19
CA LEU A 37 10.65 -8.52 5.34
C LEU A 37 9.89 -9.83 5.16
N ASN A 38 10.12 -10.78 6.07
CA ASN A 38 9.56 -12.13 5.94
C ASN A 38 8.16 -12.20 6.54
N TRP A 39 7.18 -11.59 5.87
CA TRP A 39 5.78 -11.62 6.30
C TRP A 39 5.11 -12.97 6.14
N SER A 40 5.71 -13.92 5.41
CA SER A 40 5.24 -15.31 5.39
C SER A 40 5.33 -15.97 6.77
N ARG A 41 6.19 -15.44 7.67
CA ARG A 41 6.30 -15.87 9.06
C ARG A 41 5.32 -15.19 10.02
N VAL A 42 4.61 -14.14 9.59
CA VAL A 42 3.50 -13.59 10.36
C VAL A 42 2.40 -14.64 10.34
N GLU A 43 2.13 -15.26 11.50
CA GLU A 43 1.17 -16.36 11.63
C GLU A 43 -0.15 -16.03 10.93
N LEU A 44 -0.49 -16.84 9.93
CA LEU A 44 -1.65 -16.64 9.03
C LEU A 44 -2.99 -16.45 9.78
N ASN A 45 -3.09 -17.08 10.97
CA ASN A 45 -4.33 -17.12 11.75
C ASN A 45 -4.38 -16.06 12.87
N ASN A 46 -3.32 -15.29 13.08
CA ASN A 46 -3.30 -14.26 14.12
C ASN A 46 -3.56 -12.88 13.52
N ARG A 47 -4.84 -12.51 13.40
CA ARG A 47 -5.28 -11.22 12.87
C ARG A 47 -4.69 -10.03 13.63
N GLN A 48 -4.46 -10.18 14.93
CA GLN A 48 -3.90 -9.13 15.76
C GLN A 48 -2.42 -8.87 15.42
N LYS A 49 -1.60 -9.93 15.29
CA LYS A 49 -0.19 -9.80 14.85
C LYS A 49 -0.10 -9.19 13.46
N LEU A 50 -1.00 -9.60 12.54
CA LEU A 50 -1.08 -9.04 11.20
C LEU A 50 -1.42 -7.54 11.24
N GLY A 51 -2.35 -7.13 12.09
CA GLY A 51 -2.72 -5.73 12.32
C GLY A 51 -1.52 -4.92 12.79
N TYR A 52 -0.84 -5.33 13.86
CA TYR A 52 0.35 -4.65 14.37
C TYR A 52 1.46 -4.53 13.33
N PHE A 53 1.72 -5.59 12.56
CA PHE A 53 2.70 -5.51 11.48
C PHE A 53 2.36 -4.39 10.50
N GLY A 54 1.09 -4.30 10.06
CA GLY A 54 0.67 -3.28 9.13
C GLY A 54 0.75 -1.87 9.70
N GLU A 55 0.38 -1.67 10.97
CA GLU A 55 0.51 -0.39 11.64
C GLU A 55 1.98 0.08 11.68
N TYR A 56 2.92 -0.80 12.06
CA TYR A 56 4.35 -0.47 12.05
C TYR A 56 4.85 -0.18 10.65
N TYR A 57 4.43 -0.96 9.66
CA TYR A 57 4.81 -0.74 8.27
C TYR A 57 4.29 0.61 7.75
N ALA A 58 3.04 0.96 8.03
CA ALA A 58 2.44 2.24 7.65
C ALA A 58 3.19 3.42 8.28
N LYS A 59 3.43 3.36 9.60
CA LYS A 59 4.17 4.40 10.35
C LYS A 59 5.58 4.60 9.79
N MET A 60 6.31 3.50 9.56
CA MET A 60 7.65 3.54 8.99
C MET A 60 7.64 4.14 7.58
N SER A 61 6.69 3.72 6.74
CA SER A 61 6.56 4.22 5.39
C SER A 61 6.31 5.73 5.35
N LEU A 62 5.31 6.24 6.11
CA LEU A 62 5.02 7.67 6.15
C LEU A 62 6.17 8.49 6.77
N ALA A 63 6.85 7.97 7.81
CA ALA A 63 8.02 8.60 8.39
C ALA A 63 9.16 8.73 7.38
N SER A 64 9.33 7.76 6.46
CA SER A 64 10.35 7.83 5.41
C SER A 64 10.09 8.95 4.39
N TYR A 65 8.84 9.42 4.29
CA TYR A 65 8.46 10.61 3.52
C TYR A 65 8.53 11.92 4.35
N GLY A 66 9.12 11.88 5.56
CA GLY A 66 9.36 13.06 6.38
C GLY A 66 8.21 13.49 7.28
N MET A 67 7.16 12.66 7.42
CA MET A 67 6.05 12.96 8.34
C MET A 67 6.43 12.65 9.79
N SER A 68 6.04 13.50 10.72
CA SER A 68 6.12 13.22 12.17
C SER A 68 4.93 12.34 12.57
N ILE A 69 5.20 11.19 13.18
CA ILE A 69 4.17 10.20 13.54
C ILE A 69 3.86 10.27 15.04
N TYR A 70 2.59 10.36 15.39
CA TYR A 70 2.08 10.38 16.76
C TYR A 70 1.12 9.20 16.96
N THR A 71 1.34 8.42 18.01
CA THR A 71 0.47 7.29 18.38
C THR A 71 -0.29 7.65 19.65
N ALA A 72 -1.62 7.45 19.64
CA ALA A 72 -2.44 7.60 20.83
C ALA A 72 -2.15 6.44 21.81
N GLU A 73 -2.15 6.75 23.12
CA GLU A 73 -2.01 5.71 24.15
C GLU A 73 -3.27 4.84 24.28
N VAL A 74 -4.43 5.39 23.89
CA VAL A 74 -5.72 4.70 23.97
C VAL A 74 -6.41 4.77 22.61
N ASP A 75 -6.73 3.60 22.05
CA ASP A 75 -7.56 3.46 20.84
C ASP A 75 -9.05 3.51 21.24
N ASP A 76 -9.62 4.72 21.20
CA ASP A 76 -11.02 4.90 21.55
C ASP A 76 -11.93 5.18 20.33
N HIS A 77 -11.37 5.59 19.19
CA HIS A 77 -12.13 6.00 18.00
C HIS A 77 -11.75 5.27 16.69
N GLY A 78 -10.95 4.20 16.76
CA GLY A 78 -10.50 3.46 15.58
C GLY A 78 -9.41 4.17 14.79
N ILE A 79 -8.73 5.16 15.40
CA ILE A 79 -7.58 5.86 14.83
C ILE A 79 -6.32 5.18 15.36
N ASP A 80 -5.55 4.57 14.47
CA ASP A 80 -4.34 3.85 14.87
C ASP A 80 -3.15 4.80 15.10
N PHE A 81 -3.08 5.90 14.35
CA PHE A 81 -2.09 6.95 14.55
C PHE A 81 -2.45 8.25 13.83
N VAL A 82 -1.72 9.31 14.16
CA VAL A 82 -1.79 10.63 13.53
C VAL A 82 -0.45 10.95 12.90
N ALA A 83 -0.44 11.57 11.72
CA ALA A 83 0.78 12.11 11.12
C ALA A 83 0.64 13.61 10.90
N GLU A 84 1.71 14.34 11.21
CA GLU A 84 1.84 15.77 10.92
C GLU A 84 2.42 15.96 9.52
N THR A 85 1.77 16.77 8.72
CA THR A 85 2.17 17.17 7.38
C THR A 85 2.30 18.67 7.28
N THR A 86 2.79 19.19 6.17
CA THR A 86 2.82 20.64 5.90
C THR A 86 1.42 21.28 5.88
N LYS A 87 0.37 20.48 5.69
CA LYS A 87 -1.03 20.92 5.64
C LYS A 87 -1.79 20.71 6.95
N GLY A 88 -1.15 20.15 7.97
CA GLY A 88 -1.75 19.88 9.27
C GLY A 88 -1.72 18.41 9.65
N PHE A 89 -2.53 18.05 10.63
CA PHE A 89 -2.59 16.69 11.16
C PHE A 89 -3.59 15.83 10.40
N LEU A 90 -3.14 14.64 9.98
CA LEU A 90 -3.97 13.64 9.34
C LEU A 90 -4.10 12.42 10.25
N LYS A 91 -5.29 11.84 10.28
CA LYS A 91 -5.64 10.66 11.07
C LYS A 91 -5.66 9.43 10.19
N PHE A 92 -5.12 8.34 10.68
CA PHE A 92 -5.03 7.10 9.92
C PHE A 92 -5.62 5.92 10.67
N GLN A 93 -6.47 5.17 9.97
CA GLN A 93 -6.91 3.82 10.36
C GLN A 93 -6.27 2.81 9.41
N VAL A 94 -5.58 1.80 9.96
CA VAL A 94 -4.86 0.80 9.16
C VAL A 94 -5.66 -0.49 9.06
N LYS A 95 -5.72 -1.05 7.88
CA LYS A 95 -6.25 -2.39 7.62
C LYS A 95 -5.20 -3.19 6.87
N THR A 96 -4.83 -4.33 7.44
CA THR A 96 -3.82 -5.21 6.83
C THR A 96 -4.47 -6.52 6.45
N VAL A 97 -4.27 -6.91 5.21
CA VAL A 97 -4.84 -8.15 4.66
C VAL A 97 -3.83 -8.88 3.79
N ARG A 98 -4.06 -10.17 3.59
CA ARG A 98 -3.35 -10.96 2.59
C ARG A 98 -4.02 -10.82 1.22
N SER A 99 -3.26 -11.08 0.16
CA SER A 99 -3.69 -10.92 -1.24
C SER A 99 -4.94 -11.71 -1.61
N GLU A 100 -5.19 -12.83 -0.95
CA GLU A 100 -6.38 -13.68 -1.14
C GLU A 100 -7.64 -13.13 -0.48
N THR A 101 -7.52 -12.10 0.38
CA THR A 101 -8.68 -11.47 1.01
C THR A 101 -9.50 -10.70 -0.01
N GLY A 102 -10.77 -11.06 -0.16
CA GLY A 102 -11.68 -10.45 -1.14
C GLY A 102 -12.43 -9.22 -0.64
N TYR A 103 -12.48 -8.99 0.67
CA TYR A 103 -13.24 -7.89 1.27
C TYR A 103 -12.67 -7.43 2.60
N VAL A 104 -12.60 -6.12 2.78
CA VAL A 104 -12.18 -5.45 4.03
C VAL A 104 -13.28 -4.53 4.49
N LEU A 105 -13.54 -4.48 5.77
CA LEU A 105 -14.56 -3.61 6.33
C LEU A 105 -14.06 -2.79 7.52
N VAL A 106 -14.73 -1.68 7.76
CA VAL A 106 -14.69 -0.88 8.98
C VAL A 106 -16.11 -0.54 9.39
N LYS A 107 -16.38 -0.58 10.69
CA LYS A 107 -17.70 -0.18 11.22
C LYS A 107 -17.90 1.32 11.06
N LYS A 108 -19.12 1.75 10.72
CA LYS A 108 -19.44 3.17 10.51
C LYS A 108 -19.26 4.03 11.76
N ASP A 109 -19.47 3.46 12.94
CA ASP A 109 -19.26 4.14 14.23
C ASP A 109 -17.77 4.37 14.57
N LYS A 110 -16.85 3.72 13.84
CA LYS A 110 -15.39 3.84 13.98
C LYS A 110 -14.70 4.49 12.79
N PHE A 111 -15.46 4.98 11.81
CA PHE A 111 -14.90 5.59 10.61
C PHE A 111 -15.85 6.66 10.06
N ASP A 112 -15.61 7.90 10.46
CA ASP A 112 -16.43 9.03 10.01
C ASP A 112 -16.00 9.49 8.62
N ILE A 113 -16.81 9.22 7.59
CA ILE A 113 -16.52 9.66 6.22
C ILE A 113 -16.62 11.17 6.00
N LEU A 114 -17.24 11.90 6.94
CA LEU A 114 -17.31 13.37 6.87
C LEU A 114 -16.01 14.03 7.34
N ASP A 115 -15.19 13.32 8.10
CA ASP A 115 -13.89 13.80 8.54
C ASP A 115 -12.87 13.74 7.38
N LYS A 116 -12.60 14.87 6.75
CA LYS A 116 -11.68 15.00 5.61
C LYS A 116 -10.19 14.85 6.00
N ALA A 117 -9.88 14.88 7.31
CA ALA A 117 -8.54 14.59 7.82
C ALA A 117 -8.33 13.10 8.14
N LEU A 118 -9.37 12.26 8.00
CA LEU A 118 -9.30 10.83 8.24
C LEU A 118 -9.06 10.06 6.93
N PHE A 119 -8.10 9.13 6.98
CA PHE A 119 -7.72 8.27 5.87
C PHE A 119 -7.69 6.81 6.32
N MET A 120 -8.07 5.91 5.43
CA MET A 120 -7.78 4.49 5.61
C MET A 120 -6.47 4.13 4.90
N ILE A 121 -5.56 3.49 5.62
CA ILE A 121 -4.40 2.83 5.01
C ILE A 121 -4.74 1.36 4.84
N LEU A 122 -4.78 0.89 3.59
CA LEU A 122 -4.90 -0.52 3.28
C LEU A 122 -3.54 -1.08 2.91
N ILE A 123 -3.10 -2.12 3.62
CA ILE A 123 -1.87 -2.85 3.32
C ILE A 123 -2.24 -4.24 2.85
N ARG A 124 -1.79 -4.60 1.64
CA ARG A 124 -1.96 -5.93 1.06
C ARG A 124 -0.63 -6.66 1.01
N LEU A 125 -0.58 -7.82 1.64
CA LEU A 125 0.59 -8.69 1.67
C LEU A 125 0.44 -9.80 0.64
N THR A 126 1.42 -9.90 -0.25
CA THR A 126 1.56 -11.00 -1.22
C THR A 126 2.89 -11.68 -0.97
N ASP A 127 2.89 -13.01 -0.89
CA ASP A 127 4.13 -13.75 -0.63
C ASP A 127 5.16 -13.47 -1.74
N GLY A 128 6.41 -13.22 -1.32
CA GLY A 128 7.51 -12.90 -2.23
C GLY A 128 7.48 -11.51 -2.87
N GLN A 129 6.55 -10.63 -2.45
CA GLN A 129 6.46 -9.25 -2.95
C GLN A 129 6.55 -8.24 -1.79
N HIS A 130 6.89 -6.99 -2.10
CA HIS A 130 6.74 -5.90 -1.16
C HIS A 130 5.26 -5.69 -0.82
N PRO A 131 4.94 -5.27 0.42
CA PRO A 131 3.58 -4.89 0.77
C PRO A 131 3.07 -3.77 -0.14
N ALA A 132 1.92 -3.97 -0.76
CA ALA A 132 1.23 -2.88 -1.44
C ALA A 132 0.50 -2.02 -0.40
N MET A 133 0.74 -0.71 -0.40
CA MET A 133 0.14 0.24 0.53
C MET A 133 -0.68 1.28 -0.22
N TYR A 134 -1.92 1.46 0.21
CA TYR A 134 -2.86 2.42 -0.37
C TYR A 134 -3.31 3.41 0.70
N ILE A 135 -3.32 4.71 0.38
CA ILE A 135 -3.82 5.78 1.24
C ILE A 135 -5.16 6.25 0.67
N ILE A 136 -6.24 5.90 1.34
CA ILE A 136 -7.60 6.05 0.83
C ILE A 136 -8.32 7.13 1.64
N PRO A 137 -8.68 8.28 1.03
CA PRO A 137 -9.43 9.33 1.72
C PRO A 137 -10.87 8.87 1.98
N THR A 138 -11.51 9.44 3.00
CA THR A 138 -12.92 9.18 3.32
C THR A 138 -13.86 9.47 2.15
N SER A 139 -13.54 10.45 1.30
CA SER A 139 -14.30 10.78 0.09
C SER A 139 -14.38 9.66 -0.95
N ALA A 140 -13.53 8.64 -0.86
CA ALA A 140 -13.61 7.50 -1.77
C ALA A 140 -14.94 6.73 -1.65
N TRP A 141 -15.57 6.74 -0.47
CA TRP A 141 -16.88 6.12 -0.24
C TRP A 141 -18.06 7.01 -0.68
N GLU A 142 -17.81 8.27 -1.04
CA GLU A 142 -18.83 9.19 -1.60
C GLU A 142 -18.91 9.03 -3.13
N ASP A 143 -17.90 8.47 -3.78
CA ASP A 143 -17.85 8.27 -5.24
C ASP A 143 -18.61 7.03 -5.66
N VAL A 144 -19.87 7.23 -6.07
CA VAL A 144 -20.77 6.17 -6.51
C VAL A 144 -20.33 5.45 -7.80
N THR A 145 -19.36 6.00 -8.52
CA THR A 145 -18.81 5.38 -9.74
C THR A 145 -17.81 4.28 -9.43
N LYS A 146 -17.26 4.27 -8.22
CA LYS A 146 -16.25 3.31 -7.78
C LYS A 146 -16.88 2.12 -7.07
N THR A 147 -16.96 1.00 -7.77
CA THR A 147 -17.53 -0.25 -7.22
C THR A 147 -16.63 -0.95 -6.19
N ALA A 148 -15.40 -0.47 -6.01
CA ALA A 148 -14.49 -0.94 -4.97
C ALA A 148 -14.98 -0.52 -3.58
N PHE A 149 -15.58 0.66 -3.45
CA PHE A 149 -15.99 1.21 -2.17
C PHE A 149 -17.48 0.96 -1.93
N VAL A 150 -17.80 0.34 -0.80
CA VAL A 150 -19.14 -0.15 -0.47
C VAL A 150 -19.59 0.47 0.84
N SER A 151 -20.82 0.96 0.86
CA SER A 151 -21.50 1.39 2.08
C SER A 151 -22.69 0.47 2.32
N ARG A 152 -22.72 -0.23 3.46
CA ARG A 152 -23.79 -1.16 3.83
C ARG A 152 -24.53 -0.68 5.07
N GLN A 153 -25.86 -0.78 5.01
CA GLN A 153 -26.76 -0.68 6.14
C GLN A 153 -27.40 -2.05 6.37
N TYR A 154 -27.71 -2.36 7.60
CA TYR A 154 -28.27 -3.65 7.99
C TYR A 154 -29.52 -3.43 8.82
N ASP A 155 -30.47 -2.64 8.29
CA ASP A 155 -31.71 -2.25 8.98
C ASP A 155 -32.48 -3.48 9.41
N GLY A 156 -32.77 -3.56 10.72
CA GLY A 156 -33.46 -4.71 11.31
C GLY A 156 -32.60 -5.99 11.46
N MET A 157 -31.34 -5.96 11.14
CA MET A 157 -30.42 -7.10 11.29
C MET A 157 -29.49 -6.92 12.51
N LYS A 158 -28.85 -8.02 12.95
CA LYS A 158 -27.84 -7.99 14.02
C LYS A 158 -26.49 -7.41 13.60
N SER A 159 -26.24 -7.30 12.30
CA SER A 159 -24.97 -6.79 11.76
C SER A 159 -24.86 -5.28 11.93
N THR A 160 -23.67 -4.80 12.26
CA THR A 160 -23.39 -3.37 12.39
C THR A 160 -23.15 -2.75 11.02
N PRO A 161 -23.70 -1.54 10.73
CA PRO A 161 -23.41 -0.82 9.49
C PRO A 161 -21.92 -0.63 9.24
N GLU A 162 -21.51 -0.77 7.98
CA GLU A 162 -20.11 -0.79 7.62
C GLU A 162 -19.79 -0.04 6.33
N TYR A 163 -18.57 0.47 6.25
CA TYR A 163 -17.90 0.81 5.00
C TYR A 163 -16.95 -0.34 4.62
N GLY A 164 -16.92 -0.69 3.34
CA GLY A 164 -16.12 -1.80 2.85
C GLY A 164 -15.31 -1.47 1.63
N ILE A 165 -14.27 -2.29 1.40
CA ILE A 165 -13.49 -2.31 0.18
C ILE A 165 -13.58 -3.69 -0.43
N ASN A 166 -14.16 -3.79 -1.62
CA ASN A 166 -14.23 -5.01 -2.41
C ASN A 166 -12.94 -5.17 -3.22
N LEU A 167 -12.12 -6.14 -2.85
CA LEU A 167 -10.78 -6.40 -3.40
C LEU A 167 -10.80 -7.42 -4.56
N SER A 168 -11.93 -7.57 -5.26
CA SER A 168 -11.96 -8.39 -6.48
C SER A 168 -10.98 -7.86 -7.53
N LYS A 169 -10.49 -8.72 -8.40
CA LYS A 169 -9.49 -8.36 -9.44
C LYS A 169 -9.89 -7.12 -10.26
N LYS A 170 -11.17 -7.00 -10.64
CA LYS A 170 -11.68 -5.84 -11.39
C LYS A 170 -11.65 -4.53 -10.60
N ASN A 171 -11.74 -4.61 -9.28
CA ASN A 171 -11.77 -3.45 -8.41
C ASN A 171 -10.39 -3.00 -7.97
N LEU A 172 -9.38 -3.87 -8.02
CA LEU A 172 -8.01 -3.51 -7.65
C LEU A 172 -7.45 -2.39 -8.51
N VAL A 173 -7.84 -2.33 -9.79
CA VAL A 173 -7.47 -1.22 -10.70
C VAL A 173 -7.95 0.13 -10.17
N GLN A 174 -9.10 0.17 -9.48
CA GLN A 174 -9.63 1.40 -8.89
C GLN A 174 -8.84 1.85 -7.64
N LEU A 175 -8.01 0.98 -7.07
CA LEU A 175 -7.14 1.33 -5.95
C LEU A 175 -5.79 1.89 -6.38
N GLU A 176 -5.39 1.74 -7.64
CA GLU A 176 -4.07 2.16 -8.14
C GLU A 176 -3.80 3.65 -7.97
N GLU A 177 -4.82 4.50 -8.01
CA GLU A 177 -4.67 5.94 -7.78
C GLU A 177 -4.37 6.30 -6.32
N TYR A 178 -4.63 5.37 -5.38
CA TYR A 178 -4.40 5.51 -3.94
C TYR A 178 -3.10 4.85 -3.49
N GLU A 179 -2.33 4.24 -4.40
CA GLU A 179 -0.99 3.72 -4.06
C GLU A 179 -0.14 4.79 -3.40
N LEU A 180 0.64 4.39 -2.39
CA LEU A 180 1.46 5.30 -1.58
C LEU A 180 2.23 6.29 -2.45
N GLU A 181 2.98 5.81 -3.43
CA GLU A 181 3.87 6.63 -4.29
C GLU A 181 3.09 7.64 -5.14
N LYS A 182 1.84 7.31 -5.50
CA LYS A 182 0.98 8.20 -6.31
C LYS A 182 0.21 9.19 -5.46
N PHE A 183 -0.14 8.80 -4.22
CA PHE A 183 -1.05 9.59 -3.39
C PHE A 183 -0.32 10.48 -2.38
N ILE A 184 0.91 10.13 -1.98
CA ILE A 184 1.63 10.80 -0.90
C ILE A 184 1.77 12.32 -1.12
N ASN A 185 2.06 12.76 -2.35
CA ASN A 185 2.20 14.18 -2.68
C ASN A 185 0.89 14.99 -2.55
N LYS A 186 -0.26 14.31 -2.50
CA LYS A 186 -1.56 14.98 -2.31
C LYS A 186 -1.81 15.36 -0.84
N ILE A 187 -1.14 14.66 0.09
CA ILE A 187 -1.34 14.81 1.54
C ILE A 187 -0.19 15.49 2.27
N GLN A 188 0.95 15.65 1.63
CA GLN A 188 2.10 16.42 2.13
C GLN A 188 1.92 17.93 2.07
#